data_c117899ff18541752b7ae6ec55697593
#
_entry.id   c117899ff18541752b7ae6ec55697593
#
_cell.length_a   1.000
_cell.length_b   1.000
_cell.length_c   1.000
_cell.angle_alpha   90.00
_cell.angle_beta   90.00
_cell.angle_gamma   90.00
#
_symmetry.space_group_name_H-M   'P 1'
#
loop_
_entity.id
_entity.type
_entity.pdbx_description
1 polymer ?
#
loop_
_entity_poly.entity_id
_entity_poly.type
_entity_poly.pdbx_seq_one_letter_code
_entity_poly.pdbx_strand_id
1 'polypeptide(L)'
;MKNLTSRSTRYIILLLSFICFTSCGYELRNPSSSLSDIQFRIISENSELNKEFEKQIKQRNVIFQSDQAKSTITLKIKNHYLQRFVGSVGGGARTTQVRFEYKIVYEILSEGMKMPLLIDYEDSSFVDFNQSDLLAFEEESASVKESFVRKAIRNLEFKVVSYLNET
;
A
#
# COMPACT_ATOMS: atom_id res chain seq x y z
N MET A 1 45.35 44.73 -12.61
CA MET A 1 44.39 44.40 -11.56
C MET A 1 43.12 43.67 -12.02
N LYS A 2 43.03 43.12 -13.25
CA LYS A 2 41.79 42.46 -13.78
C LYS A 2 41.72 40.93 -13.53
N ASN A 3 42.76 40.27 -13.11
CA ASN A 3 42.80 38.80 -12.99
C ASN A 3 42.51 38.23 -11.58
N LEU A 4 42.47 39.06 -10.54
CA LEU A 4 42.17 38.59 -9.19
C LEU A 4 40.67 38.40 -8.96
N THR A 5 39.85 39.27 -9.54
CA THR A 5 38.39 39.17 -9.41
C THR A 5 37.81 37.92 -10.09
N SER A 6 38.42 37.49 -11.21
CA SER A 6 37.96 36.29 -11.96
C SER A 6 38.20 34.97 -11.20
N ARG A 7 39.29 34.89 -10.43
CA ARG A 7 39.56 33.68 -9.61
C ARG A 7 38.61 33.59 -8.41
N SER A 8 38.39 34.67 -7.71
CA SER A 8 37.46 34.71 -6.57
C SER A 8 36.04 34.37 -6.98
N THR A 9 35.57 34.87 -8.11
CA THR A 9 34.23 34.60 -8.64
C THR A 9 34.06 33.11 -8.98
N ARG A 10 35.09 32.44 -9.53
CA ARG A 10 35.06 31.00 -9.82
C ARG A 10 34.94 30.13 -8.56
N TYR A 11 35.63 30.50 -7.49
CA TYR A 11 35.55 29.78 -6.20
C TYR A 11 34.18 29.96 -5.54
N ILE A 12 33.56 31.15 -5.65
CA ILE A 12 32.22 31.41 -5.14
C ILE A 12 31.16 30.58 -5.89
N ILE A 13 31.28 30.50 -7.21
CA ILE A 13 30.34 29.67 -8.02
C ILE A 13 30.53 28.19 -7.69
N LEU A 14 31.75 27.70 -7.51
CA LEU A 14 32.04 26.33 -7.11
C LEU A 14 31.50 26.01 -5.70
N LEU A 15 31.67 26.94 -4.76
CA LEU A 15 31.11 26.79 -3.40
C LEU A 15 29.59 26.77 -3.40
N LEU A 16 28.96 27.66 -4.19
CA LEU A 16 27.49 27.71 -4.33
C LEU A 16 26.93 26.44 -4.98
N SER A 17 27.64 25.89 -5.97
CA SER A 17 27.27 24.60 -6.59
C SER A 17 27.35 23.45 -5.60
N PHE A 18 28.33 23.42 -4.70
CA PHE A 18 28.47 22.36 -3.70
C PHE A 18 27.36 22.38 -2.65
N ILE A 19 26.83 23.55 -2.30
CA ILE A 19 25.71 23.72 -1.35
C ILE A 19 24.41 23.18 -1.95
N CYS A 20 24.21 23.24 -3.25
CA CYS A 20 23.02 22.72 -3.92
C CYS A 20 22.93 21.18 -3.91
N PHE A 21 24.04 20.46 -3.78
CA PHE A 21 24.05 18.99 -3.72
C PHE A 21 23.72 18.40 -2.36
N THR A 22 23.77 19.19 -1.29
CA THR A 22 23.47 18.72 0.08
C THR A 22 22.01 18.86 0.47
N SER A 23 21.14 19.40 -0.39
CA SER A 23 19.76 19.78 -0.07
C SER A 23 18.69 18.74 -0.38
N CYS A 24 19.02 17.52 -0.81
CA CYS A 24 18.01 16.47 -1.02
C CYS A 24 18.22 15.29 -0.07
N GLY A 25 18.13 15.56 1.22
CA GLY A 25 17.91 14.53 2.23
C GLY A 25 16.43 14.12 2.26
N TYR A 26 15.86 13.66 1.16
CA TYR A 26 14.58 12.99 1.20
C TYR A 26 14.82 11.57 1.75
N GLU A 27 14.81 11.47 3.06
CA GLU A 27 14.80 10.18 3.72
C GLU A 27 13.47 9.51 3.40
N LEU A 28 13.50 8.52 2.52
CA LEU A 28 12.35 7.67 2.25
C LEU A 28 12.01 6.96 3.56
N ARG A 29 11.06 7.55 4.30
CA ARG A 29 10.56 6.95 5.54
C ARG A 29 9.97 5.60 5.15
N ASN A 30 10.72 4.54 5.40
CA ASN A 30 10.31 3.18 5.12
C ASN A 30 9.20 2.82 6.13
N PRO A 31 7.90 2.83 5.74
CA PRO A 31 6.83 2.56 6.69
C PRO A 31 6.88 1.14 7.26
N SER A 32 7.66 0.26 6.62
CA SER A 32 7.87 -1.12 7.07
C SER A 32 8.63 -1.24 8.39
N SER A 33 9.40 -0.22 8.80
CA SER A 33 10.14 -0.25 10.07
C SER A 33 9.26 -0.05 11.30
N SER A 34 8.06 0.50 11.15
CA SER A 34 7.17 0.82 12.28
C SER A 34 6.23 -0.33 12.67
N LEU A 35 6.05 -1.34 11.81
CA LEU A 35 5.25 -2.53 12.09
C LEU A 35 6.09 -3.74 12.51
N SER A 36 7.42 -3.61 12.52
CA SER A 36 8.33 -4.71 12.86
C SER A 36 8.11 -5.29 14.26
N ASP A 37 7.60 -4.46 15.17
CA ASP A 37 7.41 -4.82 16.57
C ASP A 37 5.96 -5.25 16.89
N ILE A 38 5.10 -5.36 15.86
CA ILE A 38 3.68 -5.65 16.01
C ILE A 38 3.38 -7.06 15.50
N GLN A 39 2.81 -7.89 16.36
CA GLN A 39 2.29 -9.19 15.98
C GLN A 39 0.81 -9.09 15.60
N PHE A 40 0.45 -9.47 14.36
CA PHE A 40 -0.94 -9.53 13.93
C PHE A 40 -1.54 -10.91 14.18
N ARG A 41 -2.68 -10.92 14.90
CA ARG A 41 -3.60 -12.06 14.93
C ARG A 41 -4.76 -11.78 13.99
N ILE A 42 -4.85 -12.52 12.89
CA ILE A 42 -5.90 -12.31 11.88
C ILE A 42 -7.06 -13.28 12.16
N ILE A 43 -8.28 -12.74 12.17
CA ILE A 43 -9.54 -13.48 12.28
C ILE A 43 -10.34 -13.17 11.03
N SER A 44 -10.56 -14.15 10.17
CA SER A 44 -11.25 -13.98 8.89
C SER A 44 -12.11 -15.19 8.55
N GLU A 45 -13.09 -15.01 7.69
CA GLU A 45 -13.80 -16.09 7.02
C GLU A 45 -12.89 -16.78 5.99
N ASN A 46 -13.15 -18.05 5.72
CA ASN A 46 -12.37 -18.85 4.77
C ASN A 46 -12.74 -18.49 3.32
N SER A 47 -12.17 -17.40 2.78
CA SER A 47 -12.29 -17.01 1.37
C SER A 47 -10.91 -16.92 0.70
N GLU A 48 -10.87 -16.99 -0.63
CA GLU A 48 -9.60 -16.83 -1.39
C GLU A 48 -8.98 -15.44 -1.20
N LEU A 49 -9.82 -14.40 -1.15
CA LEU A 49 -9.36 -13.03 -0.92
C LEU A 49 -8.73 -12.88 0.46
N ASN A 50 -9.36 -13.46 1.50
CA ASN A 50 -8.82 -13.43 2.85
C ASN A 50 -7.50 -14.19 2.95
N LYS A 51 -7.39 -15.35 2.31
CA LYS A 51 -6.15 -16.14 2.26
C LYS A 51 -5.01 -15.36 1.61
N GLU A 52 -5.29 -14.68 0.49
CA GLU A 52 -4.29 -13.85 -0.19
C GLU A 52 -3.88 -12.65 0.66
N PHE A 53 -4.83 -11.98 1.30
CA PHE A 53 -4.56 -10.88 2.22
C PHE A 53 -3.70 -11.34 3.41
N GLU A 54 -4.07 -12.45 4.07
CA GLU A 54 -3.29 -13.04 5.16
C GLU A 54 -1.88 -13.44 4.73
N LYS A 55 -1.75 -14.06 3.56
CA LYS A 55 -0.45 -14.45 3.00
C LYS A 55 0.45 -13.23 2.80
N GLN A 56 -0.07 -12.15 2.22
CA GLN A 56 0.71 -10.93 1.99
C GLN A 56 1.09 -10.23 3.30
N ILE A 57 0.21 -10.21 4.32
CA ILE A 57 0.57 -9.70 5.65
C ILE A 57 1.67 -10.57 6.27
N LYS A 58 1.51 -11.90 6.25
CA LYS A 58 2.50 -12.82 6.81
C LYS A 58 3.86 -12.69 6.11
N GLN A 59 3.89 -12.51 4.79
CA GLN A 59 5.13 -12.29 4.05
C GLN A 59 5.85 -11.00 4.47
N ARG A 60 5.10 -9.94 4.77
CA ARG A 60 5.67 -8.69 5.26
C ARG A 60 6.14 -8.78 6.71
N ASN A 61 5.44 -9.56 7.54
CA ASN A 61 5.78 -9.76 8.94
C ASN A 61 6.87 -10.82 9.17
N VAL A 62 7.07 -11.77 8.24
CA VAL A 62 8.13 -12.79 8.34
C VAL A 62 9.54 -12.16 8.34
N ILE A 63 9.71 -11.01 7.74
CA ILE A 63 10.96 -10.24 7.84
C ILE A 63 11.20 -9.76 9.29
N PHE A 64 10.18 -9.78 10.14
CA PHE A 64 10.13 -9.15 11.46
C PHE A 64 9.69 -10.09 12.60
N GLN A 65 9.80 -11.41 12.43
CA GLN A 65 9.70 -12.34 13.55
C GLN A 65 10.91 -12.19 14.47
N SER A 66 10.96 -11.07 15.18
CA SER A 66 11.76 -11.01 16.39
C SER A 66 10.90 -11.54 17.52
N ASP A 67 11.46 -12.39 18.38
CA ASP A 67 10.83 -12.91 19.61
C ASP A 67 10.48 -11.82 20.64
N GLN A 68 10.54 -10.56 20.27
CA GLN A 68 10.33 -9.35 21.07
C GLN A 68 9.13 -8.52 20.57
N ALA A 69 8.07 -9.16 20.06
CA ALA A 69 6.86 -8.43 19.70
C ALA A 69 6.32 -7.67 20.92
N LYS A 70 6.38 -6.33 20.88
CA LYS A 70 5.99 -5.45 21.98
C LYS A 70 4.48 -5.35 22.14
N SER A 71 3.71 -5.61 21.08
CA SER A 71 2.25 -5.55 21.13
C SER A 71 1.60 -6.53 20.15
N THR A 72 0.46 -7.09 20.56
CA THR A 72 -0.37 -7.94 19.71
C THR A 72 -1.61 -7.18 19.27
N ILE A 73 -1.79 -7.08 17.95
CA ILE A 73 -2.98 -6.49 17.36
C ILE A 73 -3.86 -7.58 16.77
N THR A 74 -5.12 -7.62 17.17
CA THR A 74 -6.11 -8.50 16.58
C THR A 74 -6.80 -7.77 15.44
N LEU A 75 -6.67 -8.31 14.22
CA LEU A 75 -7.31 -7.84 13.00
C LEU A 75 -8.47 -8.77 12.65
N LYS A 76 -9.69 -8.31 12.74
CA LYS A 76 -10.88 -9.07 12.37
C LYS A 76 -11.46 -8.55 11.06
N ILE A 77 -11.41 -9.36 10.00
CA ILE A 77 -12.01 -9.03 8.70
C ILE A 77 -13.52 -9.25 8.80
N LYS A 78 -14.31 -8.19 8.58
CA LYS A 78 -15.78 -8.21 8.63
C LYS A 78 -16.41 -8.43 7.28
N ASN A 79 -15.86 -7.79 6.26
CA ASN A 79 -16.33 -7.87 4.90
C ASN A 79 -15.15 -7.74 3.94
N HIS A 80 -15.08 -8.60 2.93
CA HIS A 80 -14.00 -8.58 1.95
C HIS A 80 -14.51 -9.14 0.63
N TYR A 81 -14.63 -8.31 -0.39
CA TYR A 81 -15.11 -8.73 -1.69
C TYR A 81 -14.43 -8.00 -2.85
N LEU A 82 -14.44 -8.65 -3.98
CA LEU A 82 -14.06 -8.13 -5.28
C LEU A 82 -15.22 -8.41 -6.25
N GLN A 83 -15.78 -7.36 -6.82
CA GLN A 83 -16.88 -7.45 -7.78
C GLN A 83 -16.42 -6.99 -9.17
N ARG A 84 -17.03 -7.57 -10.21
CA ARG A 84 -16.77 -7.20 -11.61
C ARG A 84 -18.04 -6.60 -12.19
N PHE A 85 -17.91 -5.48 -12.88
CA PHE A 85 -18.97 -4.78 -13.56
C PHE A 85 -18.58 -4.51 -15.01
N VAL A 86 -19.56 -4.31 -15.86
CA VAL A 86 -19.30 -3.77 -17.20
C VAL A 86 -18.79 -2.33 -17.03
N GLY A 87 -17.56 -2.06 -17.47
CA GLY A 87 -16.94 -0.74 -17.38
C GLY A 87 -17.33 0.15 -18.55
N SER A 88 -17.19 -0.38 -19.78
CA SER A 88 -17.59 0.32 -20.99
C SER A 88 -18.07 -0.64 -22.06
N VAL A 89 -18.88 -0.12 -22.99
CA VAL A 89 -19.46 -0.88 -24.10
C VAL A 89 -19.11 -0.17 -25.41
N GLY A 90 -18.48 -0.89 -26.34
CA GLY A 90 -18.15 -0.39 -27.67
C GLY A 90 -19.26 -0.59 -28.70
N GLY A 91 -18.93 -0.35 -29.95
CA GLY A 91 -19.85 -0.56 -31.08
C GLY A 91 -20.36 -1.98 -31.14
N GLY A 92 -21.67 -2.17 -31.40
CA GLY A 92 -22.31 -3.50 -31.43
C GLY A 92 -22.58 -4.09 -30.03
N ALA A 93 -22.69 -3.25 -28.99
CA ALA A 93 -23.00 -3.65 -27.61
C ALA A 93 -22.00 -4.66 -27.00
N ARG A 94 -20.72 -4.59 -27.46
CA ARG A 94 -19.67 -5.47 -26.93
C ARG A 94 -18.97 -4.77 -25.75
N THR A 95 -18.79 -5.50 -24.64
CA THR A 95 -17.97 -5.02 -23.53
C THR A 95 -16.54 -4.78 -24.01
N THR A 96 -16.01 -3.60 -23.72
CA THR A 96 -14.62 -3.20 -24.02
C THR A 96 -13.78 -3.01 -22.80
N GLN A 97 -14.41 -2.79 -21.65
CA GLN A 97 -13.73 -2.70 -20.34
C GLN A 97 -14.56 -3.36 -19.25
N VAL A 98 -13.88 -3.93 -18.29
CA VAL A 98 -14.44 -4.46 -17.05
C VAL A 98 -13.94 -3.59 -15.89
N ARG A 99 -14.87 -3.10 -15.07
CA ARG A 99 -14.55 -2.40 -13.84
C ARG A 99 -14.53 -3.39 -12.69
N PHE A 100 -13.44 -3.37 -11.95
CA PHE A 100 -13.28 -4.10 -10.70
C PHE A 100 -13.52 -3.15 -9.53
N GLU A 101 -14.34 -3.54 -8.59
CA GLU A 101 -14.56 -2.85 -7.32
C GLU A 101 -14.10 -3.75 -6.19
N TYR A 102 -13.22 -3.23 -5.37
CA TYR A 102 -12.65 -3.91 -4.21
C TYR A 102 -13.07 -3.19 -2.94
N LYS A 103 -13.51 -3.96 -1.95
CA LYS A 103 -13.82 -3.43 -0.62
C LYS A 103 -13.36 -4.40 0.45
N ILE A 104 -12.75 -3.85 1.50
CA ILE A 104 -12.46 -4.58 2.73
C ILE A 104 -12.81 -3.72 3.94
N VAL A 105 -13.51 -4.33 4.90
CA VAL A 105 -13.84 -3.75 6.20
C VAL A 105 -13.25 -4.61 7.29
N TYR A 106 -12.46 -4.00 8.16
CA TYR A 106 -11.82 -4.71 9.27
C TYR A 106 -11.88 -3.93 10.57
N GLU A 107 -11.95 -4.66 11.66
CA GLU A 107 -11.82 -4.17 13.03
C GLU A 107 -10.41 -4.44 13.54
N ILE A 108 -9.83 -3.44 14.17
CA ILE A 108 -8.55 -3.54 14.88
C ILE A 108 -8.82 -3.47 16.37
N LEU A 109 -8.28 -4.45 17.10
CA LEU A 109 -8.25 -4.47 18.56
C LEU A 109 -6.80 -4.60 19.03
N SER A 110 -6.39 -3.74 19.95
CA SER A 110 -5.11 -3.82 20.65
C SER A 110 -5.33 -3.83 22.14
N GLU A 111 -4.38 -4.38 22.91
CA GLU A 111 -4.38 -4.27 24.36
C GLU A 111 -4.38 -2.80 24.78
N GLY A 112 -5.36 -2.41 25.61
CA GLY A 112 -5.52 -1.01 26.04
C GLY A 112 -6.55 -0.21 25.23
N MET A 113 -7.00 -0.69 24.08
CA MET A 113 -8.12 -0.04 23.35
C MET A 113 -9.44 -0.20 24.09
N LYS A 114 -10.12 0.91 24.38
CA LYS A 114 -11.47 0.91 24.95
C LYS A 114 -12.55 0.49 23.93
N MET A 115 -12.32 0.74 22.67
CA MET A 115 -13.22 0.41 21.56
C MET A 115 -12.43 -0.04 20.34
N PRO A 116 -12.95 -1.01 19.56
CA PRO A 116 -12.30 -1.42 18.33
C PRO A 116 -12.30 -0.27 17.30
N LEU A 117 -11.20 -0.14 16.57
CA LEU A 117 -11.11 0.76 15.42
C LEU A 117 -11.65 0.06 14.18
N LEU A 118 -12.73 0.59 13.62
CA LEU A 118 -13.28 0.11 12.35
C LEU A 118 -12.65 0.87 11.20
N ILE A 119 -12.12 0.15 10.21
CA ILE A 119 -11.52 0.71 9.01
C ILE A 119 -12.22 0.14 7.80
N ASP A 120 -12.61 1.03 6.89
CA ASP A 120 -13.17 0.73 5.58
C ASP A 120 -12.18 1.19 4.51
N TYR A 121 -11.88 0.30 3.56
CA TYR A 121 -11.04 0.61 2.40
C TYR A 121 -11.74 0.13 1.14
N GLU A 122 -11.88 1.06 0.19
CA GLU A 122 -12.45 0.82 -1.13
C GLU A 122 -11.48 1.29 -2.22
N ASP A 123 -11.43 0.56 -3.32
CA ASP A 123 -10.68 0.93 -4.51
C ASP A 123 -11.37 0.38 -5.76
N SER A 124 -11.11 0.97 -6.91
CA SER A 124 -11.63 0.49 -8.19
C SER A 124 -10.60 0.64 -9.29
N SER A 125 -10.66 -0.25 -10.29
CA SER A 125 -9.80 -0.22 -11.46
C SER A 125 -10.54 -0.72 -12.68
N PHE A 126 -10.10 -0.30 -13.85
CA PHE A 126 -10.59 -0.77 -15.14
C PHE A 126 -9.53 -1.65 -15.79
N VAL A 127 -9.99 -2.73 -16.42
CA VAL A 127 -9.18 -3.63 -17.23
C VAL A 127 -9.81 -3.71 -18.61
N ASP A 128 -8.99 -3.56 -19.64
CA ASP A 128 -9.45 -3.70 -21.01
C ASP A 128 -9.88 -5.14 -21.30
N PHE A 129 -11.05 -5.29 -21.91
CA PHE A 129 -11.60 -6.60 -22.25
C PHE A 129 -11.58 -6.79 -23.76
N ASN A 130 -10.81 -7.78 -24.20
CA ASN A 130 -10.82 -8.24 -25.57
C ASN A 130 -11.17 -9.73 -25.62
N GLN A 131 -12.28 -10.05 -26.26
CA GLN A 131 -12.73 -11.43 -26.39
C GLN A 131 -11.74 -12.34 -27.14
N SER A 132 -10.87 -11.75 -27.97
CA SER A 132 -9.84 -12.50 -28.69
C SER A 132 -8.59 -12.78 -27.85
N ASP A 133 -8.47 -12.15 -26.68
CA ASP A 133 -7.29 -12.28 -25.80
C ASP A 133 -7.71 -12.40 -24.33
N LEU A 134 -8.39 -13.50 -24.03
CA LEU A 134 -8.88 -13.80 -22.69
C LEU A 134 -7.74 -14.05 -21.69
N LEU A 135 -6.61 -14.57 -22.16
CA LEU A 135 -5.47 -14.86 -21.30
C LEU A 135 -4.86 -13.55 -20.76
N ALA A 136 -4.61 -12.57 -21.63
CA ALA A 136 -4.12 -11.26 -21.19
C ALA A 136 -5.10 -10.59 -20.22
N PHE A 137 -6.42 -10.68 -20.48
CA PHE A 137 -7.43 -10.17 -19.56
C PHE A 137 -7.36 -10.84 -18.17
N GLU A 138 -7.21 -12.15 -18.09
CA GLU A 138 -7.12 -12.86 -16.80
C GLU A 138 -5.81 -12.54 -16.06
N GLU A 139 -4.70 -12.41 -16.77
CA GLU A 139 -3.41 -11.98 -16.18
C GLU A 139 -3.48 -10.56 -15.61
N GLU A 140 -4.04 -9.62 -16.38
CA GLU A 140 -4.23 -8.24 -15.93
C GLU A 140 -5.21 -8.17 -14.76
N SER A 141 -6.30 -8.93 -14.79
CA SER A 141 -7.27 -9.04 -13.70
C SER A 141 -6.63 -9.58 -12.41
N ALA A 142 -5.74 -10.56 -12.52
CA ALA A 142 -4.99 -11.10 -11.39
C ALA A 142 -4.03 -10.05 -10.80
N SER A 143 -3.34 -9.30 -11.66
CA SER A 143 -2.45 -8.20 -11.26
C SER A 143 -3.21 -7.08 -10.54
N VAL A 144 -4.39 -6.71 -11.04
CA VAL A 144 -5.27 -5.71 -10.40
C VAL A 144 -5.73 -6.19 -9.02
N LYS A 145 -6.15 -7.45 -8.89
CA LYS A 145 -6.54 -8.07 -7.61
C LYS A 145 -5.39 -7.99 -6.59
N GLU A 146 -4.19 -8.38 -7.00
CA GLU A 146 -3.00 -8.30 -6.14
C GLU A 146 -2.68 -6.87 -5.73
N SER A 147 -2.81 -5.92 -6.66
CA SER A 147 -2.61 -4.49 -6.39
C SER A 147 -3.59 -3.95 -5.35
N PHE A 148 -4.88 -4.33 -5.40
CA PHE A 148 -5.86 -3.93 -4.40
C PHE A 148 -5.50 -4.44 -3.01
N VAL A 149 -5.16 -5.72 -2.88
CA VAL A 149 -4.74 -6.32 -1.60
C VAL A 149 -3.52 -5.58 -1.05
N ARG A 150 -2.53 -5.31 -1.89
CA ARG A 150 -1.32 -4.58 -1.50
C ARG A 150 -1.59 -3.15 -1.02
N LYS A 151 -2.51 -2.43 -1.68
CA LYS A 151 -2.94 -1.09 -1.29
C LYS A 151 -3.74 -1.11 0.01
N ALA A 152 -4.63 -2.09 0.19
CA ALA A 152 -5.39 -2.28 1.42
C ALA A 152 -4.46 -2.52 2.63
N ILE A 153 -3.42 -3.35 2.45
CA ILE A 153 -2.42 -3.59 3.50
C ILE A 153 -1.64 -2.29 3.82
N ARG A 154 -1.26 -1.49 2.82
CA ARG A 154 -0.62 -0.19 3.10
C ARG A 154 -1.55 0.77 3.86
N ASN A 155 -2.83 0.78 3.52
CA ASN A 155 -3.81 1.59 4.25
C ASN A 155 -3.91 1.13 5.71
N LEU A 156 -3.98 -0.19 5.94
CA LEU A 156 -3.95 -0.78 7.27
C LEU A 156 -2.69 -0.34 8.04
N GLU A 157 -1.51 -0.51 7.45
CA GLU A 157 -0.24 -0.11 8.03
C GLU A 157 -0.25 1.36 8.47
N PHE A 158 -0.67 2.25 7.57
CA PHE A 158 -0.76 3.67 7.85
C PHE A 158 -1.71 3.98 9.02
N LYS A 159 -2.88 3.35 9.06
CA LYS A 159 -3.88 3.55 10.11
C LYS A 159 -3.42 3.04 11.48
N VAL A 160 -2.77 1.87 11.50
CA VAL A 160 -2.21 1.29 12.75
C VAL A 160 -1.11 2.19 13.30
N VAL A 161 -0.19 2.64 12.45
CA VAL A 161 0.91 3.53 12.87
C VAL A 161 0.38 4.86 13.37
N SER A 162 -0.59 5.45 12.67
CA SER A 162 -1.22 6.70 13.10
C SER A 162 -1.84 6.56 14.49
N TYR A 163 -2.59 5.47 14.70
CA TYR A 163 -3.21 5.20 16.01
C TYR A 163 -2.19 5.02 17.14
N LEU A 164 -1.11 4.25 16.89
CA LEU A 164 -0.07 4.02 17.90
C LEU A 164 0.73 5.28 18.26
N ASN A 165 0.78 6.26 17.37
CA ASN A 165 1.47 7.53 17.64
C ASN A 165 0.59 8.54 18.39
N GLU A 166 -0.72 8.32 18.46
CA GLU A 166 -1.68 9.19 19.18
C GLU A 166 -1.95 8.73 20.63
N THR A 167 -1.51 7.53 21.00
CA THR A 167 -1.67 6.91 22.32
C THR A 167 -0.39 6.94 23.11
#